data_3489516b990792ecc808a0aaece0c588
#
_entry.id   3489516b990792ecc808a0aaece0c588
#
_cell.length_a   1.000
_cell.length_b   1.000
_cell.length_c   1.000
_cell.angle_alpha   90.00
_cell.angle_beta   90.00
_cell.angle_gamma   90.00
#
_symmetry.space_group_name_H-M   'P 1'
#
loop_
_entity.id
_entity.type
_entity.pdbx_description
1 polymer ?
#
loop_
_entity_poly.entity_id
_entity_poly.type
_entity_poly.pdbx_seq_one_letter_code
_entity_poly.pdbx_strand_id
1 'polypeptide(L)'
;AYRTIWFENNVVKIIDQTKLPHQFIIKDLKTVKDSINAIKTMEVRGAPLIGATAAYGLVLSIIENKDQSFLKKSSEDLIASRPTAINLKWAVDRMMKKLSGINSNEVLKIALEEAKAIVEEDVTFCKNIGVNGLKIVKEIANKKKDTVNILTHCNAGWLATIAVSYTHLR
;
A
#
# COMPACT_ATOMS: atom_id res chain seq x y z
N ALA A 1 -8.13 -8.95 10.83
CA ALA A 1 -8.28 -7.57 10.34
C ALA A 1 -8.56 -7.61 8.84
N TYR A 2 -9.44 -6.75 8.37
CA TYR A 2 -9.74 -6.63 6.94
C TYR A 2 -8.55 -5.97 6.23
N ARG A 3 -8.16 -6.52 5.07
CA ARG A 3 -7.14 -5.88 4.22
C ARG A 3 -7.80 -4.83 3.33
N THR A 4 -7.09 -3.75 3.10
CA THR A 4 -7.53 -2.66 2.20
C THR A 4 -7.14 -2.91 0.75
N ILE A 5 -6.14 -3.79 0.54
CA ILE A 5 -5.64 -4.23 -0.76
C ILE A 5 -5.13 -5.69 -0.67
N TRP A 6 -5.41 -6.49 -1.70
CA TRP A 6 -4.88 -7.85 -1.84
C TRP A 6 -4.85 -8.27 -3.31
N PHE A 7 -4.02 -9.28 -3.61
CA PHE A 7 -3.91 -9.88 -4.93
C PHE A 7 -4.55 -11.26 -4.93
N GLU A 8 -5.47 -11.50 -5.86
CA GLU A 8 -6.22 -12.74 -5.99
C GLU A 8 -6.59 -12.99 -7.44
N ASN A 9 -6.37 -14.19 -7.96
CA ASN A 9 -6.74 -14.60 -9.31
C ASN A 9 -6.26 -13.64 -10.43
N ASN A 10 -5.00 -13.18 -10.33
CA ASN A 10 -4.38 -12.21 -11.24
C ASN A 10 -5.06 -10.83 -11.26
N VAL A 11 -5.78 -10.49 -10.22
CA VAL A 11 -6.47 -9.20 -10.04
C VAL A 11 -6.04 -8.60 -8.70
N VAL A 12 -5.88 -7.29 -8.67
CA VAL A 12 -5.69 -6.56 -7.42
C VAL A 12 -7.05 -6.04 -6.96
N LYS A 13 -7.42 -6.38 -5.74
CA LYS A 13 -8.68 -5.93 -5.13
C LYS A 13 -8.39 -4.82 -4.13
N ILE A 14 -9.19 -3.77 -4.18
CA ILE A 14 -9.11 -2.63 -3.27
C ILE A 14 -10.48 -2.31 -2.67
N ILE A 15 -10.49 -1.66 -1.51
CA ILE A 15 -11.69 -0.98 -1.01
C ILE A 15 -11.74 0.39 -1.68
N ASP A 16 -12.80 0.67 -2.45
CA ASP A 16 -13.02 1.99 -3.02
C ASP A 16 -13.43 2.99 -1.91
N GLN A 17 -12.46 3.79 -1.46
CA GLN A 17 -12.65 4.73 -0.37
C GLN A 17 -13.47 5.96 -0.77
N THR A 18 -13.71 6.20 -2.06
CA THR A 18 -14.56 7.30 -2.53
C THR A 18 -16.04 7.05 -2.24
N LYS A 19 -16.42 5.81 -1.98
CA LYS A 19 -17.81 5.40 -1.69
C LYS A 19 -18.13 5.36 -0.20
N LEU A 20 -17.09 5.36 0.65
CA LEU A 20 -17.28 5.37 2.10
C LEU A 20 -17.75 6.74 2.60
N PRO A 21 -18.57 6.80 3.67
CA PRO A 21 -19.07 5.68 4.47
C PRO A 21 -20.37 5.06 3.92
N HIS A 22 -20.92 5.57 2.83
CA HIS A 22 -22.26 5.22 2.35
C HIS A 22 -22.34 3.82 1.74
N GLN A 23 -21.27 3.38 1.08
CA GLN A 23 -21.20 2.06 0.43
C GLN A 23 -19.83 1.44 0.67
N PHE A 24 -19.80 0.15 0.98
CA PHE A 24 -18.59 -0.64 1.05
C PHE A 24 -18.43 -1.44 -0.25
N ILE A 25 -17.57 -0.93 -1.14
CA ILE A 25 -17.35 -1.52 -2.47
C ILE A 25 -15.93 -2.05 -2.56
N ILE A 26 -15.81 -3.32 -2.96
CA ILE A 26 -14.53 -3.91 -3.38
C ILE A 26 -14.45 -3.75 -4.89
N LYS A 27 -13.37 -3.11 -5.35
CA LYS A 27 -13.11 -2.87 -6.77
C LYS A 27 -11.94 -3.71 -7.24
N ASP A 28 -12.08 -4.28 -8.43
CA ASP A 28 -11.05 -5.03 -9.13
C ASP A 28 -10.21 -4.09 -10.00
N LEU A 29 -8.89 -4.13 -9.82
CA LEU A 29 -7.91 -3.51 -10.72
C LEU A 29 -7.29 -4.62 -11.55
N LYS A 30 -7.45 -4.56 -12.86
CA LYS A 30 -7.00 -5.59 -13.81
C LYS A 30 -5.79 -5.16 -14.63
N THR A 31 -5.56 -3.87 -14.71
CA THR A 31 -4.51 -3.25 -15.53
C THR A 31 -3.69 -2.25 -14.69
N VAL A 32 -2.48 -1.93 -15.17
CA VAL A 32 -1.70 -0.86 -14.56
C VAL A 32 -2.44 0.48 -14.63
N LYS A 33 -3.22 0.70 -15.69
CA LYS A 33 -4.04 1.89 -15.84
C LYS A 33 -5.13 2.00 -14.76
N ASP A 34 -5.71 0.88 -14.35
CA ASP A 34 -6.67 0.87 -13.24
C ASP A 34 -5.99 1.30 -11.93
N SER A 35 -4.77 0.81 -11.67
CA SER A 35 -3.98 1.21 -10.49
C SER A 35 -3.64 2.71 -10.51
N ILE A 36 -3.24 3.23 -11.67
CA ILE A 36 -2.97 4.67 -11.86
C ILE A 36 -4.24 5.48 -11.59
N ASN A 37 -5.38 5.06 -12.11
CA ASN A 37 -6.66 5.73 -11.90
C ASN A 37 -7.07 5.70 -10.42
N ALA A 38 -6.98 4.54 -9.76
CA ALA A 38 -7.31 4.39 -8.35
C ALA A 38 -6.49 5.33 -7.45
N ILE A 39 -5.22 5.55 -7.78
CA ILE A 39 -4.34 6.50 -7.08
C ILE A 39 -4.75 7.95 -7.40
N LYS A 40 -4.99 8.29 -8.66
CA LYS A 40 -5.34 9.65 -9.11
C LYS A 40 -6.69 10.11 -8.55
N THR A 41 -7.68 9.23 -8.59
CA THR A 41 -9.05 9.55 -8.16
C THR A 41 -9.28 9.34 -6.67
N MET A 42 -8.23 8.98 -5.93
CA MET A 42 -8.27 8.75 -4.49
C MET A 42 -9.21 7.60 -4.06
N GLU A 43 -9.43 6.61 -4.92
CA GLU A 43 -10.08 5.35 -4.54
C GLU A 43 -9.25 4.63 -3.47
N VAL A 44 -7.92 4.81 -3.53
CA VAL A 44 -6.95 4.49 -2.48
C VAL A 44 -6.26 5.75 -2.01
N ARG A 45 -6.05 5.91 -0.71
CA ARG A 45 -5.35 7.05 -0.12
C ARG A 45 -4.65 6.66 1.18
N GLY A 46 -3.62 7.41 1.54
CA GLY A 46 -2.68 7.08 2.61
C GLY A 46 -1.38 6.55 2.03
N ALA A 47 -0.27 7.05 2.56
CA ALA A 47 1.05 6.81 1.98
C ALA A 47 1.38 5.31 1.81
N PRO A 48 1.18 4.43 2.82
CA PRO A 48 1.45 3.01 2.66
C PRO A 48 0.57 2.34 1.61
N LEU A 49 -0.74 2.62 1.61
CA LEU A 49 -1.67 2.00 0.68
C LEU A 49 -1.41 2.44 -0.78
N ILE A 50 -1.05 3.71 -1.00
CA ILE A 50 -0.68 4.20 -2.33
C ILE A 50 0.59 3.49 -2.82
N GLY A 51 1.59 3.30 -1.94
CA GLY A 51 2.81 2.56 -2.28
C GLY A 51 2.52 1.10 -2.63
N ALA A 52 1.71 0.42 -1.85
CA ALA A 52 1.27 -0.96 -2.12
C ALA A 52 0.49 -1.08 -3.44
N THR A 53 -0.40 -0.10 -3.72
CA THR A 53 -1.16 -0.06 -4.98
C THR A 53 -0.24 0.13 -6.18
N ALA A 54 0.79 0.95 -6.06
CA ALA A 54 1.79 1.13 -7.11
C ALA A 54 2.64 -0.14 -7.34
N ALA A 55 3.05 -0.82 -6.26
CA ALA A 55 3.78 -2.08 -6.35
C ALA A 55 2.96 -3.17 -7.08
N TYR A 56 1.70 -3.36 -6.70
CA TYR A 56 0.80 -4.25 -7.42
C TYR A 56 0.48 -3.75 -8.84
N GLY A 57 0.46 -2.45 -9.09
CA GLY A 57 0.31 -1.88 -10.43
C GLY A 57 1.42 -2.34 -11.39
N LEU A 58 2.68 -2.44 -10.91
CA LEU A 58 3.77 -3.01 -11.69
C LEU A 58 3.61 -4.53 -11.92
N VAL A 59 3.04 -5.26 -10.96
CA VAL A 59 2.68 -6.68 -11.19
C VAL A 59 1.65 -6.80 -12.31
N LEU A 60 0.60 -5.98 -12.30
CA LEU A 60 -0.39 -5.94 -13.36
C LEU A 60 0.23 -5.56 -14.71
N SER A 61 1.15 -4.59 -14.74
CA SER A 61 1.90 -4.22 -15.94
C SER A 61 2.63 -5.42 -16.57
N ILE A 62 3.27 -6.25 -15.74
CA ILE A 62 3.98 -7.47 -16.22
C ILE A 62 2.99 -8.54 -16.71
N ILE A 63 1.81 -8.63 -16.12
CA ILE A 63 0.73 -9.52 -16.59
C ILE A 63 0.22 -9.07 -17.95
N GLU A 64 0.06 -7.76 -18.16
CA GLU A 64 -0.40 -7.18 -19.42
C GLU A 64 0.64 -7.33 -20.52
N ASN A 65 1.90 -7.00 -20.22
CA ASN A 65 3.00 -7.06 -21.19
C ASN A 65 4.34 -7.24 -20.47
N LYS A 66 5.08 -8.27 -20.84
CA LYS A 66 6.40 -8.60 -20.27
C LYS A 66 7.56 -7.77 -20.85
N ASP A 67 7.28 -6.84 -21.77
CA ASP A 67 8.29 -6.00 -22.37
C ASP A 67 8.86 -5.00 -21.34
N GLN A 68 10.18 -4.93 -21.28
CA GLN A 68 10.91 -4.03 -20.39
C GLN A 68 10.59 -2.55 -20.66
N SER A 69 10.35 -2.17 -21.91
CA SER A 69 9.99 -0.80 -22.28
C SER A 69 8.59 -0.45 -21.74
N PHE A 70 7.65 -1.39 -21.79
CA PHE A 70 6.31 -1.22 -21.22
C PHE A 70 6.35 -1.12 -19.70
N LEU A 71 7.14 -1.98 -19.03
CA LEU A 71 7.32 -1.92 -17.58
C LEU A 71 7.94 -0.58 -17.14
N LYS A 72 8.96 -0.09 -17.85
CA LYS A 72 9.59 1.19 -17.59
C LYS A 72 8.59 2.34 -17.73
N LYS A 73 7.84 2.36 -18.82
CA LYS A 73 6.79 3.37 -19.03
C LYS A 73 5.73 3.32 -17.93
N SER A 74 5.27 2.14 -17.56
CA SER A 74 4.30 1.94 -16.48
C SER A 74 4.82 2.48 -15.15
N SER A 75 6.11 2.31 -14.85
CA SER A 75 6.73 2.85 -13.64
C SER A 75 6.73 4.39 -13.63
N GLU A 76 7.04 5.01 -14.76
CA GLU A 76 7.02 6.47 -14.92
C GLU A 76 5.59 7.03 -14.79
N ASP A 77 4.60 6.39 -15.41
CA ASP A 77 3.19 6.77 -15.35
C ASP A 77 2.61 6.62 -13.93
N LEU A 78 3.01 5.57 -13.19
CA LEU A 78 2.65 5.40 -11.78
C LEU A 78 3.22 6.53 -10.92
N ILE A 79 4.51 6.86 -11.05
CA ILE A 79 5.13 7.97 -10.29
C ILE A 79 4.44 9.30 -10.64
N ALA A 80 4.15 9.53 -11.92
CA ALA A 80 3.47 10.74 -12.40
C ALA A 80 2.01 10.85 -11.91
N SER A 81 1.41 9.75 -11.45
CA SER A 81 0.03 9.76 -10.93
C SER A 81 -0.13 10.62 -9.68
N ARG A 82 0.89 10.67 -8.80
CA ARG A 82 1.00 11.56 -7.64
C ARG A 82 2.47 11.90 -7.34
N PRO A 83 3.04 12.92 -8.00
CA PRO A 83 4.47 13.23 -7.96
C PRO A 83 5.01 13.55 -6.55
N THR A 84 4.15 14.02 -5.64
CA THR A 84 4.54 14.37 -4.27
C THR A 84 4.44 13.19 -3.28
N ALA A 85 3.93 12.03 -3.73
CA ALA A 85 3.76 10.87 -2.87
C ALA A 85 5.07 10.07 -2.74
N ILE A 86 5.86 10.37 -1.72
CA ILE A 86 7.19 9.76 -1.50
C ILE A 86 7.12 8.23 -1.43
N ASN A 87 6.14 7.67 -0.72
CA ASN A 87 5.97 6.21 -0.61
C ASN A 87 5.64 5.55 -1.95
N LEU A 88 4.91 6.23 -2.83
CA LEU A 88 4.65 5.73 -4.18
C LEU A 88 5.96 5.56 -4.94
N LYS A 89 6.76 6.64 -5.00
CA LYS A 89 8.06 6.61 -5.66
C LYS A 89 8.98 5.56 -5.06
N TRP A 90 9.06 5.47 -3.73
CA TRP A 90 9.85 4.47 -3.01
C TRP A 90 9.44 3.03 -3.40
N ALA A 91 8.14 2.73 -3.43
CA ALA A 91 7.66 1.40 -3.78
C ALA A 91 7.99 1.04 -5.24
N VAL A 92 7.78 1.99 -6.18
CA VAL A 92 8.13 1.80 -7.59
C VAL A 92 9.65 1.61 -7.76
N ASP A 93 10.48 2.45 -7.15
CA ASP A 93 11.95 2.35 -7.23
C ASP A 93 12.44 1.00 -6.67
N ARG A 94 11.87 0.55 -5.54
CA ARG A 94 12.18 -0.74 -4.92
C ARG A 94 11.84 -1.90 -5.85
N MET A 95 10.63 -1.88 -6.44
CA MET A 95 10.20 -2.88 -7.41
C MET A 95 11.11 -2.90 -8.64
N MET A 96 11.38 -1.75 -9.24
CA MET A 96 12.24 -1.65 -10.43
C MET A 96 13.66 -2.11 -10.16
N LYS A 97 14.22 -1.79 -8.99
CA LYS A 97 15.53 -2.30 -8.56
C LYS A 97 15.55 -3.82 -8.44
N LYS A 98 14.48 -4.40 -7.85
CA LYS A 98 14.35 -5.85 -7.68
C LYS A 98 14.23 -6.58 -9.02
N LEU A 99 13.56 -5.97 -9.99
CA LEU A 99 13.29 -6.55 -11.31
C LEU A 99 14.42 -6.33 -12.33
N SER A 100 15.42 -5.54 -11.99
CA SER A 100 16.56 -5.27 -12.87
C SER A 100 17.35 -6.54 -13.16
N GLY A 101 17.54 -6.85 -14.44
CA GLY A 101 18.30 -8.02 -14.88
C GLY A 101 17.61 -9.37 -14.71
N ILE A 102 16.32 -9.39 -14.33
CA ILE A 102 15.54 -10.62 -14.18
C ILE A 102 15.07 -11.13 -15.53
N ASN A 103 15.14 -12.44 -15.71
CA ASN A 103 14.64 -13.13 -16.90
C ASN A 103 13.11 -13.00 -17.01
N SER A 104 12.59 -12.85 -18.25
CA SER A 104 11.16 -12.72 -18.53
C SER A 104 10.29 -13.87 -18.00
N ASN A 105 10.86 -15.07 -17.82
CA ASN A 105 10.12 -16.22 -17.29
C ASN A 105 9.86 -16.14 -15.78
N GLU A 106 10.72 -15.47 -15.03
CA GLU A 106 10.66 -15.37 -13.57
C GLU A 106 10.16 -14.00 -13.08
N VAL A 107 10.13 -13.00 -13.95
CA VAL A 107 9.84 -11.61 -13.61
C VAL A 107 8.50 -11.46 -12.89
N LEU A 108 7.45 -12.15 -13.33
CA LEU A 108 6.14 -12.06 -12.69
C LEU A 108 6.15 -12.65 -11.27
N LYS A 109 6.79 -13.79 -11.08
CA LYS A 109 6.90 -14.43 -9.77
C LYS A 109 7.64 -13.51 -8.79
N ILE A 110 8.80 -13.01 -9.20
CA ILE A 110 9.63 -12.12 -8.37
C ILE A 110 8.91 -10.81 -8.08
N ALA A 111 8.22 -10.23 -9.07
CA ALA A 111 7.43 -9.01 -8.87
C ALA A 111 6.30 -9.22 -7.86
N LEU A 112 5.60 -10.34 -7.94
CA LEU A 112 4.52 -10.64 -7.01
C LEU A 112 5.03 -10.90 -5.59
N GLU A 113 6.16 -11.61 -5.44
CA GLU A 113 6.81 -11.83 -4.15
C GLU A 113 7.24 -10.50 -3.52
N GLU A 114 7.86 -9.61 -4.29
CA GLU A 114 8.30 -8.31 -3.79
C GLU A 114 7.14 -7.37 -3.44
N ALA A 115 6.08 -7.34 -4.26
CA ALA A 115 4.87 -6.56 -3.95
C ALA A 115 4.21 -7.07 -2.66
N LYS A 116 4.12 -8.39 -2.47
CA LYS A 116 3.64 -8.99 -1.21
C LYS A 116 4.54 -8.64 -0.03
N ALA A 117 5.86 -8.63 -0.21
CA ALA A 117 6.79 -8.23 0.84
C ALA A 117 6.54 -6.77 1.30
N ILE A 118 6.36 -5.83 0.36
CA ILE A 118 6.02 -4.43 0.66
C ILE A 118 4.74 -4.36 1.51
N VAL A 119 3.72 -5.14 1.15
CA VAL A 119 2.44 -5.19 1.84
C VAL A 119 2.57 -5.75 3.26
N GLU A 120 3.28 -6.87 3.44
CA GLU A 120 3.43 -7.52 4.75
C GLU A 120 4.37 -6.74 5.68
N GLU A 121 5.37 -6.06 5.13
CA GLU A 121 6.24 -5.17 5.90
C GLU A 121 5.44 -4.01 6.51
N ASP A 122 4.53 -3.38 5.75
CA ASP A 122 3.65 -2.32 6.30
C ASP A 122 2.80 -2.83 7.47
N VAL A 123 2.19 -4.00 7.32
CA VAL A 123 1.42 -4.63 8.41
C VAL A 123 2.28 -4.85 9.64
N THR A 124 3.51 -5.31 9.44
CA THR A 124 4.47 -5.57 10.52
C THR A 124 4.91 -4.28 11.19
N PHE A 125 5.21 -3.24 10.41
CA PHE A 125 5.58 -1.93 10.94
C PHE A 125 4.46 -1.31 11.78
N CYS A 126 3.22 -1.33 11.27
CA CYS A 126 2.08 -0.84 12.02
C CYS A 126 1.88 -1.58 13.36
N LYS A 127 2.02 -2.91 13.37
CA LYS A 127 1.96 -3.71 14.61
C LYS A 127 3.08 -3.33 15.58
N ASN A 128 4.31 -3.20 15.10
CA ASN A 128 5.46 -2.86 15.93
C ASN A 128 5.35 -1.46 16.51
N ILE A 129 4.84 -0.49 15.75
CA ILE A 129 4.54 0.85 16.26
C ILE A 129 3.52 0.75 17.41
N GLY A 130 2.45 -0.03 17.25
CA GLY A 130 1.45 -0.25 18.29
C GLY A 130 2.05 -0.88 19.56
N VAL A 131 2.83 -1.95 19.40
CA VAL A 131 3.48 -2.65 20.52
C VAL A 131 4.44 -1.74 21.29
N ASN A 132 5.26 -0.97 20.58
CA ASN A 132 6.21 -0.06 21.20
C ASN A 132 5.52 1.18 21.82
N GLY A 133 4.53 1.74 21.13
CA GLY A 133 3.73 2.87 21.63
C GLY A 133 2.93 2.52 22.89
N LEU A 134 2.41 1.28 22.98
CA LEU A 134 1.65 0.83 24.14
C LEU A 134 2.46 0.94 25.46
N LYS A 135 3.76 0.71 25.41
CA LYS A 135 4.63 0.84 26.59
C LYS A 135 4.60 2.28 27.11
N ILE A 136 4.76 3.26 26.21
CA ILE A 136 4.73 4.69 26.54
C ILE A 136 3.36 5.09 27.09
N VAL A 137 2.27 4.63 26.44
CA VAL A 137 0.90 4.93 26.89
C VAL A 137 0.65 4.38 28.29
N LYS A 138 1.09 3.14 28.57
CA LYS A 138 0.97 2.53 29.92
C LYS A 138 1.75 3.32 30.99
N GLU A 139 2.97 3.76 30.69
CA GLU A 139 3.76 4.57 31.61
C GLU A 139 3.07 5.91 31.95
N ILE A 140 2.51 6.58 30.92
CA ILE A 140 1.76 7.83 31.10
C ILE A 140 0.49 7.58 31.91
N ALA A 141 -0.27 6.53 31.60
CA ALA A 141 -1.49 6.18 32.32
C ALA A 141 -1.23 5.92 33.81
N ASN A 142 -0.15 5.19 34.12
CA ASN A 142 0.23 4.90 35.51
C ASN A 142 0.62 6.16 36.30
N LYS A 143 1.24 7.13 35.64
CA LYS A 143 1.64 8.42 36.27
C LYS A 143 0.46 9.36 36.41
N LYS A 144 -0.34 9.50 35.36
CA LYS A 144 -1.41 10.51 35.28
C LYS A 144 -2.65 10.12 36.10
N LYS A 145 -2.95 8.84 36.23
CA LYS A 145 -4.16 8.28 36.86
C LYS A 145 -5.47 8.88 36.32
N ASP A 146 -5.47 9.26 35.06
CA ASP A 146 -6.57 9.87 34.34
C ASP A 146 -6.49 9.48 32.86
N THR A 147 -7.45 9.91 32.05
CA THR A 147 -7.51 9.63 30.61
C THR A 147 -6.23 10.07 29.90
N VAL A 148 -5.64 9.15 29.14
CA VAL A 148 -4.50 9.44 28.26
C VAL A 148 -5.02 9.92 26.92
N ASN A 149 -4.66 11.15 26.54
CA ASN A 149 -5.02 11.71 25.26
C ASN A 149 -3.89 11.44 24.25
N ILE A 150 -4.24 10.92 23.08
CA ILE A 150 -3.32 10.64 21.98
C ILE A 150 -3.68 11.53 20.81
N LEU A 151 -2.73 12.36 20.36
CA LEU A 151 -2.89 13.16 19.15
C LEU A 151 -2.21 12.44 17.97
N THR A 152 -2.93 12.28 16.89
CA THR A 152 -2.37 11.82 15.61
C THR A 152 -2.63 12.86 14.53
N HIS A 153 -1.80 12.82 13.48
CA HIS A 153 -1.87 13.76 12.36
C HIS A 153 -1.91 12.99 11.03
N CYS A 154 -2.33 13.65 9.96
CA CYS A 154 -2.48 13.11 8.62
C CYS A 154 -3.70 12.18 8.45
N ASN A 155 -3.77 11.45 7.34
CA ASN A 155 -4.82 10.48 7.08
C ASN A 155 -4.52 9.19 7.87
N ALA A 156 -4.89 9.19 9.13
CA ALA A 156 -4.62 8.10 10.05
C ALA A 156 -5.80 7.10 10.06
N GLY A 157 -5.48 5.84 10.26
CA GLY A 157 -6.46 4.75 10.34
C GLY A 157 -6.13 3.59 9.39
N TRP A 158 -6.80 2.45 9.59
CA TRP A 158 -6.51 1.23 8.83
C TRP A 158 -6.74 1.37 7.32
N LEU A 159 -7.63 2.27 6.89
CA LEU A 159 -7.89 2.57 5.48
C LEU A 159 -6.72 3.26 4.77
N ALA A 160 -5.80 3.86 5.51
CA ALA A 160 -4.59 4.50 4.96
C ALA A 160 -3.40 3.55 4.84
N THR A 161 -3.52 2.37 5.43
CA THR A 161 -2.52 1.30 5.51
C THR A 161 -3.09 0.01 4.91
N ILE A 162 -2.42 -1.13 5.11
CA ILE A 162 -2.83 -2.39 4.48
C ILE A 162 -3.88 -3.15 5.31
N ALA A 163 -3.67 -3.30 6.61
CA ALA A 163 -4.57 -4.11 7.45
C ALA A 163 -4.72 -3.58 8.88
N VAL A 164 -3.69 -2.97 9.43
CA VAL A 164 -3.66 -2.45 10.80
C VAL A 164 -3.05 -1.08 10.75
N SER A 165 -3.70 -0.10 11.39
CA SER A 165 -3.13 1.23 11.49
C SER A 165 -2.08 1.31 12.59
N TYR A 166 -1.09 2.15 12.39
CA TYR A 166 -0.15 2.56 13.45
C TYR A 166 -0.83 3.28 14.63
N THR A 167 -2.08 3.68 14.48
CA THR A 167 -2.90 4.27 15.55
C THR A 167 -3.64 3.23 16.40
N HIS A 168 -3.58 1.93 16.05
CA HIS A 168 -4.17 0.86 16.84
C HIS A 168 -3.21 0.40 17.92
N LEU A 169 -3.26 1.07 19.05
CA LEU A 169 -2.56 0.69 20.29
C LEU A 169 -3.45 -0.25 21.08
N ARG A 170 -3.40 -1.55 20.81
CA ARG A 170 -4.11 -2.57 21.60
C ARG A 170 -3.15 -3.30 22.51
#